data_1baa80108ecd454ab404a02a7741bfcf
#
_entry.id   1baa80108ecd454ab404a02a7741bfcf
#
_cell.length_a   1.000
_cell.length_b   1.000
_cell.length_c   1.000
_cell.angle_alpha   90.00
_cell.angle_beta   90.00
_cell.angle_gamma   90.00
#
_symmetry.space_group_name_H-M   'P 1'
#
loop_
_entity.id
_entity.type
_entity.pdbx_description
1 polymer ?
#
loop_
_entity_poly.entity_id
_entity_poly.type
_entity_poly.pdbx_seq_one_letter_code
_entity_poly.pdbx_strand_id
1 'polypeptide(L)'
;MEKDAKIYVAGHRGMVGSAIVRQLEKEGYTNIITRTHKELDLCRQDAVEEFFAKEKPDYVFLAAAKVGGIMANSEALADFMYDNMVLEMNVIHEAWKNGCKKLMFLGSSCIYPRMAPQPMKESCLLTSELEKTNVAYALAKISGLKYCEFLNRQYGTDYISVMPTNLYGPNDNYHPEHSHVLPALIRRFHEAKEAGLKEVTCWGTGTPLREFLYVDDLADACVYLMNHYSGNETVNLGTGKELTIKELTELVAKVVGYEGEIKWDSTKPDGTPRKLLDVSKLEGLGWKYKTELEEGIRLTYDDFLHNPMRAER
;
A
#
# COMPACT_ATOMS: atom_id res chain seq x y z
N MET A 1 14.16 -16.27 5.97
CA MET A 1 15.12 -15.25 6.50
C MET A 1 15.59 -15.72 7.87
N GLU A 2 16.87 -15.59 8.18
CA GLU A 2 17.45 -15.87 9.49
C GLU A 2 17.03 -14.76 10.49
N LYS A 3 16.85 -15.12 11.79
CA LYS A 3 16.29 -14.17 12.77
C LYS A 3 17.26 -13.01 13.16
N ASP A 4 18.55 -13.21 12.95
CA ASP A 4 19.61 -12.23 13.17
C ASP A 4 20.09 -11.53 11.88
N ALA A 5 19.52 -11.91 10.73
CA ALA A 5 19.84 -11.32 9.43
C ALA A 5 19.54 -9.81 9.42
N LYS A 6 20.38 -9.06 8.74
CA LYS A 6 20.22 -7.61 8.61
C LYS A 6 19.10 -7.28 7.61
N ILE A 7 18.00 -6.72 8.09
CA ILE A 7 16.80 -6.41 7.31
C ILE A 7 16.60 -4.90 7.23
N TYR A 8 16.62 -4.35 6.04
CA TYR A 8 16.30 -2.94 5.83
C TYR A 8 14.83 -2.77 5.42
N VAL A 9 14.09 -1.94 6.17
CA VAL A 9 12.73 -1.55 5.85
C VAL A 9 12.71 -0.07 5.42
N ALA A 10 12.68 0.15 4.11
CA ALA A 10 12.54 1.48 3.53
C ALA A 10 11.10 1.98 3.67
N GLY A 11 10.91 3.17 4.25
CA GLY A 11 9.57 3.75 4.48
C GLY A 11 8.91 3.32 5.79
N HIS A 12 9.70 2.94 6.80
CA HIS A 12 9.23 2.42 8.11
C HIS A 12 8.28 3.35 8.89
N ARG A 13 8.20 4.64 8.56
CA ARG A 13 7.27 5.60 9.18
C ARG A 13 5.89 5.66 8.51
N GLY A 14 5.75 5.08 7.32
CA GLY A 14 4.47 4.97 6.63
C GLY A 14 3.60 3.84 7.20
N MET A 15 2.34 3.79 6.80
CA MET A 15 1.38 2.76 7.20
C MET A 15 1.95 1.35 6.94
N VAL A 16 2.36 1.06 5.73
CA VAL A 16 2.88 -0.26 5.32
C VAL A 16 4.22 -0.58 5.96
N GLY A 17 5.20 0.33 5.90
CA GLY A 17 6.52 0.09 6.45
C GLY A 17 6.52 -0.12 7.96
N SER A 18 5.69 0.64 8.70
CA SER A 18 5.55 0.45 10.15
C SER A 18 4.89 -0.88 10.52
N ALA A 19 3.91 -1.34 9.71
CA ALA A 19 3.29 -2.64 9.90
C ALA A 19 4.29 -3.78 9.66
N ILE A 20 5.14 -3.67 8.62
CA ILE A 20 6.20 -4.66 8.35
C ILE A 20 7.19 -4.71 9.52
N VAL A 21 7.61 -3.57 10.08
CA VAL A 21 8.50 -3.53 11.25
C VAL A 21 7.84 -4.25 12.43
N ARG A 22 6.59 -3.92 12.77
CA ARG A 22 5.85 -4.59 13.85
C ARG A 22 5.77 -6.11 13.65
N GLN A 23 5.51 -6.56 12.42
CA GLN A 23 5.41 -7.98 12.12
C GLN A 23 6.77 -8.68 12.23
N LEU A 24 7.86 -8.07 11.75
CA LEU A 24 9.21 -8.60 11.89
C LEU A 24 9.61 -8.73 13.38
N GLU A 25 9.37 -7.70 14.19
CA GLU A 25 9.62 -7.73 15.64
C GLU A 25 8.80 -8.81 16.34
N LYS A 26 7.51 -8.93 16.02
CA LYS A 26 6.60 -9.97 16.54
C LYS A 26 7.10 -11.38 16.23
N GLU A 27 7.69 -11.58 15.06
CA GLU A 27 8.28 -12.87 14.66
C GLU A 27 9.69 -13.10 15.18
N GLY A 28 10.26 -12.14 15.95
CA GLY A 28 11.56 -12.28 16.60
C GLY A 28 12.76 -12.00 15.70
N TYR A 29 12.61 -11.19 14.66
CA TYR A 29 13.75 -10.63 13.92
C TYR A 29 14.35 -9.49 14.73
N THR A 30 15.67 -9.52 14.95
CA THR A 30 16.32 -8.62 15.92
C THR A 30 17.21 -7.55 15.30
N ASN A 31 17.54 -7.67 14.01
CA ASN A 31 18.48 -6.77 13.33
C ASN A 31 17.78 -5.98 12.20
N ILE A 32 16.81 -5.16 12.60
CA ILE A 32 16.01 -4.35 11.68
C ILE A 32 16.63 -2.96 11.55
N ILE A 33 16.98 -2.57 10.32
CA ILE A 33 17.52 -1.25 9.99
C ILE A 33 16.40 -0.39 9.42
N THR A 34 16.30 0.83 9.92
CA THR A 34 15.40 1.86 9.41
C THR A 34 16.12 3.19 9.28
N ARG A 35 15.70 4.05 8.35
CA ARG A 35 16.16 5.44 8.22
C ARG A 35 14.97 6.34 7.91
N THR A 36 14.92 7.47 8.57
CA THR A 36 13.94 8.51 8.25
C THR A 36 14.36 9.22 6.94
N HIS A 37 13.44 9.91 6.28
CA HIS A 37 13.76 10.71 5.09
C HIS A 37 14.87 11.76 5.36
N LYS A 38 14.94 12.31 6.57
CA LYS A 38 15.99 13.27 6.96
C LYS A 38 17.37 12.62 7.09
N GLU A 39 17.44 11.36 7.48
CA GLU A 39 18.67 10.58 7.63
C GLU A 39 19.14 9.98 6.30
N LEU A 40 18.19 9.61 5.44
CA LEU A 40 18.44 9.01 4.14
C LEU A 40 17.33 9.39 3.16
N ASP A 41 17.60 10.37 2.31
CA ASP A 41 16.74 10.70 1.18
C ASP A 41 17.01 9.70 0.04
N LEU A 42 16.04 8.82 -0.21
CA LEU A 42 16.15 7.76 -1.22
C LEU A 42 16.20 8.30 -2.67
N CYS A 43 15.84 9.55 -2.88
CA CYS A 43 16.03 10.22 -4.18
C CYS A 43 17.48 10.67 -4.42
N ARG A 44 18.32 10.66 -3.39
CA ARG A 44 19.75 11.00 -3.49
C ARG A 44 20.57 9.75 -3.74
N GLN A 45 20.97 9.54 -4.98
CA GLN A 45 21.73 8.35 -5.41
C GLN A 45 23.00 8.16 -4.60
N ASP A 46 23.79 9.22 -4.40
CA ASP A 46 25.02 9.23 -3.63
C ASP A 46 24.80 8.75 -2.17
N ALA A 47 23.75 9.23 -1.53
CA ALA A 47 23.41 8.85 -0.16
C ALA A 47 22.95 7.39 -0.05
N VAL A 48 22.18 6.90 -1.04
CA VAL A 48 21.72 5.51 -1.09
C VAL A 48 22.91 4.58 -1.36
N GLU A 49 23.82 4.93 -2.25
CA GLU A 49 25.06 4.19 -2.53
C GLU A 49 25.92 4.04 -1.26
N GLU A 50 26.18 5.14 -0.54
CA GLU A 50 26.93 5.13 0.71
C GLU A 50 26.26 4.26 1.78
N PHE A 51 24.92 4.38 1.92
CA PHE A 51 24.14 3.60 2.88
C PHE A 51 24.29 2.10 2.61
N PHE A 52 24.02 1.64 1.38
CA PHE A 52 24.09 0.22 1.03
C PHE A 52 25.51 -0.34 1.11
N ALA A 53 26.53 0.43 0.70
CA ALA A 53 27.92 0.03 0.80
C ALA A 53 28.36 -0.19 2.27
N LYS A 54 27.85 0.64 3.18
CA LYS A 54 28.13 0.55 4.63
C LYS A 54 27.31 -0.53 5.31
N GLU A 55 25.99 -0.50 5.14
CA GLU A 55 25.08 -1.37 5.91
C GLU A 55 24.99 -2.78 5.36
N LYS A 56 25.05 -2.97 4.05
CA LYS A 56 24.96 -4.26 3.35
C LYS A 56 23.82 -5.14 3.88
N PRO A 57 22.56 -4.70 3.79
CA PRO A 57 21.45 -5.50 4.30
C PRO A 57 21.32 -6.83 3.54
N ASP A 58 21.05 -7.90 4.26
CA ASP A 58 20.77 -9.22 3.68
C ASP A 58 19.41 -9.24 2.96
N TYR A 59 18.42 -8.55 3.53
CA TYR A 59 17.05 -8.47 3.05
C TYR A 59 16.55 -7.03 3.01
N VAL A 60 15.72 -6.71 2.03
CA VAL A 60 15.14 -5.37 1.86
C VAL A 60 13.62 -5.47 1.65
N PHE A 61 12.86 -4.70 2.41
CA PHE A 61 11.46 -4.40 2.14
C PHE A 61 11.36 -2.95 1.63
N LEU A 62 11.03 -2.78 0.35
CA LEU A 62 10.89 -1.46 -0.26
C LEU A 62 9.42 -1.00 -0.19
N ALA A 63 9.06 -0.43 0.97
CA ALA A 63 7.74 0.14 1.23
C ALA A 63 7.70 1.68 1.10
N ALA A 64 8.83 2.30 0.85
CA ALA A 64 8.90 3.74 0.60
C ALA A 64 8.28 4.09 -0.74
N ALA A 65 7.41 5.07 -0.76
CA ALA A 65 6.82 5.64 -1.95
C ALA A 65 6.21 7.03 -1.65
N LYS A 66 6.14 7.89 -2.65
CA LYS A 66 5.27 9.06 -2.63
C LYS A 66 3.87 8.60 -3.04
N VAL A 67 2.92 8.65 -2.12
CA VAL A 67 1.55 8.17 -2.31
C VAL A 67 0.53 9.26 -2.01
N GLY A 68 -0.66 9.17 -2.59
CA GLY A 68 -1.73 10.11 -2.35
C GLY A 68 -3.03 9.68 -3.02
N GLY A 69 -4.14 10.32 -2.66
CA GLY A 69 -5.44 10.13 -3.30
C GLY A 69 -5.48 10.59 -4.76
N ILE A 70 -6.65 10.48 -5.40
CA ILE A 70 -6.85 10.82 -6.82
C ILE A 70 -6.46 12.29 -7.09
N MET A 71 -6.85 13.22 -6.22
CA MET A 71 -6.53 14.65 -6.40
C MET A 71 -5.03 14.89 -6.39
N ALA A 72 -4.32 14.41 -5.37
CA ALA A 72 -2.88 14.57 -5.25
C ALA A 72 -2.13 13.98 -6.46
N ASN A 73 -2.54 12.79 -6.94
CA ASN A 73 -1.95 12.17 -8.12
C ASN A 73 -2.19 12.98 -9.40
N SER A 74 -3.40 13.52 -9.60
CA SER A 74 -3.75 14.27 -10.82
C SER A 74 -3.11 15.66 -10.89
N GLU A 75 -2.83 16.28 -9.75
CA GLU A 75 -2.23 17.61 -9.65
C GLU A 75 -0.70 17.61 -9.77
N ALA A 76 -0.03 16.51 -9.38
CA ALA A 76 1.42 16.43 -9.29
C ALA A 76 2.02 15.24 -10.08
N LEU A 77 1.51 14.97 -11.29
CA LEU A 77 1.90 13.82 -12.12
C LEU A 77 3.42 13.68 -12.28
N ALA A 78 4.12 14.76 -12.61
CA ALA A 78 5.56 14.75 -12.83
C ALA A 78 6.33 14.38 -11.54
N ASP A 79 5.93 14.95 -10.41
CA ASP A 79 6.57 14.69 -9.11
C ASP A 79 6.32 13.25 -8.65
N PHE A 80 5.09 12.74 -8.81
CA PHE A 80 4.79 11.34 -8.48
C PHE A 80 5.59 10.36 -9.33
N MET A 81 5.77 10.65 -10.61
CA MET A 81 6.60 9.81 -11.49
C MET A 81 8.07 9.89 -11.08
N TYR A 82 8.62 11.10 -11.01
CA TYR A 82 10.04 11.32 -10.76
C TYR A 82 10.50 10.76 -9.41
N ASP A 83 9.83 11.18 -8.32
CA ASP A 83 10.22 10.79 -6.96
C ASP A 83 10.14 9.27 -6.78
N ASN A 84 9.05 8.62 -7.24
CA ASN A 84 8.92 7.17 -7.13
C ASN A 84 9.94 6.43 -8.01
N MET A 85 10.12 6.82 -9.28
CA MET A 85 11.10 6.16 -10.13
C MET A 85 12.51 6.26 -9.58
N VAL A 86 12.94 7.45 -9.14
CA VAL A 86 14.30 7.66 -8.65
C VAL A 86 14.55 6.87 -7.38
N LEU A 87 13.65 6.96 -6.39
CA LEU A 87 13.84 6.22 -5.14
C LEU A 87 13.85 4.70 -5.34
N GLU A 88 12.97 4.18 -6.21
CA GLU A 88 12.86 2.74 -6.49
C GLU A 88 14.10 2.24 -7.23
N MET A 89 14.54 2.95 -8.27
CA MET A 89 15.74 2.59 -9.01
C MET A 89 16.99 2.60 -8.11
N ASN A 90 17.16 3.64 -7.30
CA ASN A 90 18.30 3.73 -6.38
C ASN A 90 18.34 2.55 -5.40
N VAL A 91 17.23 2.27 -4.72
CA VAL A 91 17.19 1.20 -3.70
C VAL A 91 17.38 -0.19 -4.33
N ILE A 92 16.67 -0.48 -5.43
CA ILE A 92 16.76 -1.80 -6.09
C ILE A 92 18.16 -2.02 -6.65
N HIS A 93 18.74 -0.99 -7.30
CA HIS A 93 20.06 -1.07 -7.88
C HIS A 93 21.15 -1.29 -6.84
N GLU A 94 21.16 -0.50 -5.78
CA GLU A 94 22.16 -0.61 -4.73
C GLU A 94 21.99 -1.88 -3.88
N ALA A 95 20.77 -2.38 -3.70
CA ALA A 95 20.55 -3.69 -3.10
C ALA A 95 21.24 -4.81 -3.91
N TRP A 96 21.08 -4.79 -5.24
CA TRP A 96 21.74 -5.74 -6.13
C TRP A 96 23.26 -5.59 -6.11
N LYS A 97 23.77 -4.37 -6.30
CA LYS A 97 25.20 -4.06 -6.35
C LYS A 97 25.95 -4.48 -5.06
N ASN A 98 25.28 -4.41 -3.92
CA ASN A 98 25.85 -4.76 -2.61
C ASN A 98 25.50 -6.17 -2.12
N GLY A 99 24.94 -7.03 -2.97
CA GLY A 99 24.75 -8.46 -2.70
C GLY A 99 23.58 -8.78 -1.76
N CYS A 100 22.52 -7.94 -1.75
CA CYS A 100 21.29 -8.26 -1.04
C CYS A 100 20.72 -9.61 -1.52
N LYS A 101 20.47 -10.53 -0.58
CA LYS A 101 20.01 -11.90 -0.87
C LYS A 101 18.60 -11.90 -1.45
N LYS A 102 17.71 -11.06 -0.90
CA LYS A 102 16.32 -10.97 -1.36
C LYS A 102 15.73 -9.59 -1.09
N LEU A 103 14.96 -9.10 -2.05
CA LEU A 103 14.25 -7.84 -1.94
C LEU A 103 12.77 -8.05 -2.25
N MET A 104 11.89 -7.43 -1.43
CA MET A 104 10.48 -7.31 -1.75
C MET A 104 10.17 -5.88 -2.22
N PHE A 105 9.68 -5.77 -3.44
CA PHE A 105 9.14 -4.55 -4.00
C PHE A 105 7.63 -4.47 -3.77
N LEU A 106 7.19 -3.44 -3.06
CA LEU A 106 5.78 -3.16 -2.89
C LEU A 106 5.27 -2.28 -4.04
N GLY A 107 4.57 -2.91 -4.96
CA GLY A 107 3.85 -2.26 -6.05
C GLY A 107 2.49 -1.73 -5.59
N SER A 108 1.53 -1.76 -6.50
CA SER A 108 0.15 -1.33 -6.25
C SER A 108 -0.79 -1.94 -7.29
N SER A 109 -2.02 -2.22 -6.94
CA SER A 109 -3.06 -2.61 -7.89
C SER A 109 -3.40 -1.53 -8.94
N CYS A 110 -2.90 -0.30 -8.77
CA CYS A 110 -3.00 0.79 -9.75
C CYS A 110 -2.26 0.51 -11.08
N ILE A 111 -1.33 -0.45 -11.09
CA ILE A 111 -0.57 -0.82 -12.28
C ILE A 111 -1.39 -1.59 -13.31
N TYR A 112 -2.54 -2.15 -12.93
CA TYR A 112 -3.40 -2.89 -13.82
C TYR A 112 -4.18 -1.96 -14.73
N PRO A 113 -4.51 -2.40 -15.96
CA PRO A 113 -5.31 -1.61 -16.88
C PRO A 113 -6.65 -1.18 -16.29
N ARG A 114 -7.09 0.04 -16.66
CA ARG A 114 -8.36 0.60 -16.19
C ARG A 114 -9.54 -0.35 -16.39
N MET A 115 -9.59 -1.03 -17.53
CA MET A 115 -10.66 -1.94 -17.94
C MET A 115 -10.24 -3.41 -17.87
N ALA A 116 -9.29 -3.76 -17.00
CA ALA A 116 -8.90 -5.14 -16.79
C ALA A 116 -10.11 -6.02 -16.41
N PRO A 117 -10.18 -7.27 -16.90
CA PRO A 117 -11.17 -8.22 -16.43
C PRO A 117 -11.14 -8.39 -14.91
N GLN A 118 -12.31 -8.55 -14.30
CA GLN A 118 -12.46 -8.67 -12.85
C GLN A 118 -12.87 -10.09 -12.45
N PRO A 119 -12.24 -10.69 -11.44
CA PRO A 119 -11.11 -10.18 -10.66
C PRO A 119 -9.82 -10.09 -11.48
N MET A 120 -8.98 -9.09 -11.16
CA MET A 120 -7.74 -8.79 -11.90
C MET A 120 -6.65 -9.80 -11.57
N LYS A 121 -6.20 -10.54 -12.58
CA LYS A 121 -5.04 -11.45 -12.49
C LYS A 121 -3.73 -10.70 -12.73
N GLU A 122 -2.64 -11.23 -12.22
CA GLU A 122 -1.29 -10.69 -12.44
C GLU A 122 -0.93 -10.60 -13.93
N SER A 123 -1.47 -11.51 -14.75
CA SER A 123 -1.30 -11.52 -16.22
C SER A 123 -1.97 -10.35 -16.96
N CYS A 124 -2.80 -9.56 -16.27
CA CYS A 124 -3.41 -8.35 -16.88
C CYS A 124 -2.42 -7.19 -17.03
N LEU A 125 -1.24 -7.27 -16.40
CA LEU A 125 -0.26 -6.20 -16.47
C LEU A 125 0.14 -5.88 -17.92
N LEU A 126 0.09 -4.58 -18.30
CA LEU A 126 0.48 -4.05 -19.61
C LEU A 126 -0.36 -4.57 -20.80
N THR A 127 -1.57 -5.06 -20.57
CA THR A 127 -2.44 -5.55 -21.64
C THR A 127 -3.35 -4.48 -22.26
N SER A 128 -3.52 -3.33 -21.61
CA SER A 128 -4.35 -2.21 -22.07
C SER A 128 -3.97 -0.91 -21.35
N GLU A 129 -4.71 0.18 -21.62
CA GLU A 129 -4.48 1.51 -21.06
C GLU A 129 -4.65 1.57 -19.54
N LEU A 130 -3.76 2.34 -18.89
CA LEU A 130 -3.81 2.63 -17.46
C LEU A 130 -4.89 3.68 -17.12
N GLU A 131 -5.25 3.76 -15.84
CA GLU A 131 -6.12 4.83 -15.33
C GLU A 131 -5.39 6.19 -15.43
N LYS A 132 -6.01 7.14 -16.12
CA LYS A 132 -5.38 8.44 -16.43
C LYS A 132 -5.04 9.28 -15.20
N THR A 133 -5.84 9.18 -14.15
CA THR A 133 -5.69 10.02 -12.94
C THR A 133 -4.47 9.65 -12.11
N ASN A 134 -3.91 8.44 -12.27
CA ASN A 134 -2.74 7.98 -11.54
C ASN A 134 -1.67 7.32 -12.44
N VAL A 135 -1.73 7.60 -13.74
CA VAL A 135 -0.84 6.96 -14.74
C VAL A 135 0.64 7.15 -14.42
N ALA A 136 1.03 8.31 -13.92
CA ALA A 136 2.41 8.64 -13.59
C ALA A 136 2.95 7.74 -12.45
N TYR A 137 2.17 7.60 -11.39
CA TYR A 137 2.48 6.67 -10.28
C TYR A 137 2.51 5.21 -10.76
N ALA A 138 1.52 4.81 -11.56
CA ALA A 138 1.45 3.45 -12.09
C ALA A 138 2.68 3.09 -12.95
N LEU A 139 3.12 4.00 -13.82
CA LEU A 139 4.32 3.80 -14.65
C LEU A 139 5.59 3.67 -13.80
N ALA A 140 5.73 4.48 -12.76
CA ALA A 140 6.85 4.33 -11.83
C ALA A 140 6.84 2.94 -11.18
N LYS A 141 5.70 2.51 -10.62
CA LYS A 141 5.55 1.19 -10.00
C LYS A 141 5.80 0.03 -10.98
N ILE A 142 5.35 0.14 -12.23
CA ILE A 142 5.64 -0.84 -13.29
C ILE A 142 7.15 -0.90 -13.56
N SER A 143 7.83 0.24 -13.58
CA SER A 143 9.27 0.29 -13.83
C SER A 143 10.06 -0.42 -12.72
N GLY A 144 9.74 -0.17 -11.44
CA GLY A 144 10.38 -0.84 -10.31
C GLY A 144 10.17 -2.36 -10.32
N LEU A 145 8.92 -2.79 -10.55
CA LEU A 145 8.56 -4.19 -10.72
C LEU A 145 9.36 -4.87 -11.83
N LYS A 146 9.38 -4.24 -13.02
CA LYS A 146 10.11 -4.80 -14.17
C LYS A 146 11.61 -4.80 -13.96
N TYR A 147 12.13 -3.83 -13.23
CA TYR A 147 13.55 -3.82 -12.90
C TYR A 147 13.92 -5.00 -11.97
N CYS A 148 13.11 -5.32 -10.97
CA CYS A 148 13.28 -6.53 -10.16
C CYS A 148 13.25 -7.81 -11.03
N GLU A 149 12.26 -7.93 -11.92
CA GLU A 149 12.15 -9.07 -12.85
C GLU A 149 13.39 -9.22 -13.74
N PHE A 150 13.91 -8.11 -14.29
CA PHE A 150 15.06 -8.14 -15.19
C PHE A 150 16.36 -8.46 -14.45
N LEU A 151 16.53 -7.99 -13.21
CA LEU A 151 17.67 -8.37 -12.37
C LEU A 151 17.66 -9.87 -12.07
N ASN A 152 16.49 -10.45 -11.75
CA ASN A 152 16.35 -11.87 -11.55
C ASN A 152 16.75 -12.68 -12.79
N ARG A 153 16.25 -12.25 -13.97
CA ARG A 153 16.52 -12.94 -15.24
C ARG A 153 17.98 -12.81 -15.70
N GLN A 154 18.58 -11.65 -15.48
CA GLN A 154 19.92 -11.35 -15.97
C GLN A 154 21.02 -11.80 -15.01
N TYR A 155 20.79 -11.64 -13.70
CA TYR A 155 21.83 -11.83 -12.68
C TYR A 155 21.47 -12.91 -11.64
N GLY A 156 20.31 -13.55 -11.74
CA GLY A 156 19.90 -14.61 -10.83
C GLY A 156 19.59 -14.14 -9.40
N THR A 157 19.14 -12.88 -9.23
CA THR A 157 18.68 -12.38 -7.93
C THR A 157 17.35 -13.01 -7.53
N ASP A 158 16.95 -12.88 -6.26
CA ASP A 158 15.64 -13.32 -5.75
C ASP A 158 14.84 -12.08 -5.30
N TYR A 159 14.46 -11.24 -6.25
CA TYR A 159 13.70 -10.01 -6.00
C TYR A 159 12.24 -10.22 -6.39
N ILE A 160 11.36 -10.22 -5.39
CA ILE A 160 9.93 -10.49 -5.56
C ILE A 160 9.13 -9.19 -5.53
N SER A 161 8.02 -9.17 -6.26
CA SER A 161 7.12 -8.01 -6.32
C SER A 161 5.71 -8.42 -5.91
N VAL A 162 5.08 -7.59 -5.07
CA VAL A 162 3.72 -7.81 -4.58
C VAL A 162 2.82 -6.63 -4.92
N MET A 163 1.55 -6.92 -5.23
CA MET A 163 0.55 -5.94 -5.67
C MET A 163 -0.59 -5.88 -4.66
N PRO A 164 -0.49 -5.00 -3.64
CA PRO A 164 -1.55 -4.84 -2.67
C PRO A 164 -2.79 -4.16 -3.26
N THR A 165 -3.96 -4.57 -2.78
CA THR A 165 -5.23 -3.87 -2.95
C THR A 165 -5.28 -2.59 -2.10
N ASN A 166 -6.47 -1.98 -1.92
CA ASN A 166 -6.59 -0.80 -1.06
C ASN A 166 -6.30 -1.20 0.39
N LEU A 167 -5.35 -0.51 0.98
CA LEU A 167 -4.90 -0.75 2.35
C LEU A 167 -5.52 0.25 3.32
N TYR A 168 -5.67 -0.14 4.56
CA TYR A 168 -6.11 0.69 5.67
C TYR A 168 -5.57 0.12 6.99
N GLY A 169 -5.46 0.95 8.02
CA GLY A 169 -4.97 0.49 9.32
C GLY A 169 -4.20 1.56 10.10
N PRO A 170 -3.51 1.16 11.17
CA PRO A 170 -2.68 2.05 11.96
C PRO A 170 -1.65 2.81 11.14
N ASN A 171 -1.43 4.07 11.48
CA ASN A 171 -0.57 4.99 10.75
C ASN A 171 -1.04 5.35 9.33
N ASP A 172 -2.32 5.22 9.02
CA ASP A 172 -2.89 5.72 7.76
C ASP A 172 -2.87 7.26 7.68
N ASN A 173 -3.13 7.80 6.49
CA ASN A 173 -3.25 9.23 6.24
C ASN A 173 -4.71 9.68 6.36
N TYR A 174 -5.02 10.52 7.33
CA TYR A 174 -6.37 11.05 7.57
C TYR A 174 -6.57 12.48 7.07
N HIS A 175 -5.73 12.97 6.13
CA HIS A 175 -5.87 14.32 5.59
C HIS A 175 -7.25 14.50 4.92
N PRO A 176 -7.99 15.61 5.16
CA PRO A 176 -9.36 15.77 4.67
C PRO A 176 -9.54 15.65 3.16
N GLU A 177 -8.53 16.09 2.37
CA GLU A 177 -8.60 16.18 0.90
C GLU A 177 -7.69 15.16 0.18
N HIS A 178 -6.62 14.68 0.83
CA HIS A 178 -5.58 13.89 0.19
C HIS A 178 -5.51 12.44 0.66
N SER A 179 -6.39 12.03 1.58
CA SER A 179 -6.47 10.66 2.06
C SER A 179 -7.26 9.74 1.12
N HIS A 180 -7.11 8.43 1.32
CA HIS A 180 -7.95 7.44 0.68
C HIS A 180 -9.35 7.40 1.29
N VAL A 181 -10.29 6.73 0.60
CA VAL A 181 -11.71 6.75 0.94
C VAL A 181 -11.99 6.29 2.38
N LEU A 182 -11.40 5.19 2.85
CA LEU A 182 -11.71 4.64 4.17
C LEU A 182 -11.24 5.57 5.32
N PRO A 183 -9.98 6.03 5.38
CA PRO A 183 -9.56 6.99 6.41
C PRO A 183 -10.30 8.34 6.30
N ALA A 184 -10.66 8.80 5.09
CA ALA A 184 -11.49 10.00 4.93
C ALA A 184 -12.88 9.82 5.55
N LEU A 185 -13.50 8.65 5.41
CA LEU A 185 -14.80 8.34 6.03
C LEU A 185 -14.70 8.28 7.56
N ILE A 186 -13.66 7.64 8.10
CA ILE A 186 -13.43 7.59 9.56
C ILE A 186 -13.38 9.00 10.13
N ARG A 187 -12.52 9.87 9.59
CA ARG A 187 -12.39 11.25 10.04
C ARG A 187 -13.70 12.02 9.90
N ARG A 188 -14.35 11.95 8.75
CA ARG A 188 -15.60 12.66 8.46
C ARG A 188 -16.72 12.29 9.43
N PHE A 189 -16.94 11.00 9.70
CA PHE A 189 -17.96 10.56 10.64
C PHE A 189 -17.60 10.85 12.08
N HIS A 190 -16.32 10.78 12.44
CA HIS A 190 -15.86 11.20 13.77
C HIS A 190 -16.15 12.68 14.01
N GLU A 191 -15.72 13.57 13.11
CA GLU A 191 -15.94 15.01 13.21
C GLU A 191 -17.43 15.35 13.22
N ALA A 192 -18.25 14.70 12.39
CA ALA A 192 -19.71 14.88 12.35
C ALA A 192 -20.39 14.45 13.65
N LYS A 193 -19.96 13.33 14.24
CA LYS A 193 -20.44 12.86 15.54
C LYS A 193 -20.10 13.84 16.64
N GLU A 194 -18.85 14.28 16.74
CA GLU A 194 -18.41 15.25 17.77
C GLU A 194 -19.12 16.60 17.64
N ALA A 195 -19.41 17.02 16.39
CA ALA A 195 -20.16 18.23 16.12
C ALA A 195 -21.69 18.09 16.24
N GLY A 196 -22.20 16.88 16.50
CA GLY A 196 -23.64 16.60 16.59
C GLY A 196 -24.40 16.86 15.29
N LEU A 197 -23.76 16.70 14.12
CA LEU A 197 -24.36 16.91 12.82
C LEU A 197 -25.44 15.86 12.54
N LYS A 198 -26.60 16.32 12.05
CA LYS A 198 -27.74 15.44 11.72
C LYS A 198 -27.58 14.74 10.37
N GLU A 199 -26.73 15.26 9.49
CA GLU A 199 -26.50 14.71 8.16
C GLU A 199 -25.03 14.87 7.73
N VAL A 200 -24.55 13.90 6.94
CA VAL A 200 -23.23 13.93 6.28
C VAL A 200 -23.44 13.63 4.80
N THR A 201 -22.86 14.46 3.93
CA THR A 201 -22.89 14.26 2.49
C THR A 201 -21.61 13.55 2.03
N CYS A 202 -21.75 12.39 1.41
CA CYS A 202 -20.69 11.64 0.74
C CYS A 202 -20.71 11.87 -0.77
N TRP A 203 -19.54 11.82 -1.40
CA TRP A 203 -19.40 12.07 -2.84
C TRP A 203 -19.75 10.84 -3.67
N GLY A 204 -20.30 11.07 -4.87
CA GLY A 204 -20.63 10.05 -5.84
C GLY A 204 -21.99 9.37 -5.57
N THR A 205 -22.16 8.20 -6.17
CA THR A 205 -23.39 7.39 -6.03
C THR A 205 -23.28 6.32 -4.95
N GLY A 206 -22.06 6.03 -4.48
CA GLY A 206 -21.78 4.92 -3.57
C GLY A 206 -21.80 3.53 -4.21
N THR A 207 -22.03 3.44 -5.54
CA THR A 207 -22.14 2.15 -6.24
C THR A 207 -20.82 1.45 -6.59
N PRO A 208 -19.65 2.13 -6.74
CA PRO A 208 -18.41 1.45 -7.07
C PRO A 208 -18.03 0.39 -6.05
N LEU A 209 -17.48 -0.72 -6.57
CA LEU A 209 -17.03 -1.85 -5.76
C LEU A 209 -15.54 -1.74 -5.47
N ARG A 210 -15.15 -1.98 -4.22
CA ARG A 210 -13.76 -1.94 -3.76
C ARG A 210 -13.45 -3.09 -2.82
N GLU A 211 -12.20 -3.49 -2.86
CA GLU A 211 -11.60 -4.45 -1.96
C GLU A 211 -10.69 -3.72 -0.98
N PHE A 212 -10.65 -4.18 0.28
CA PHE A 212 -9.81 -3.62 1.34
C PHE A 212 -9.07 -4.71 2.09
N LEU A 213 -7.78 -4.48 2.38
CA LEU A 213 -6.95 -5.36 3.17
C LEU A 213 -6.35 -4.60 4.36
N TYR A 214 -6.50 -5.16 5.56
CA TYR A 214 -5.93 -4.59 6.78
C TYR A 214 -4.40 -4.64 6.73
N VAL A 215 -3.75 -3.56 7.13
CA VAL A 215 -2.31 -3.38 6.91
C VAL A 215 -1.44 -4.36 7.67
N ASP A 216 -1.86 -4.82 8.86
CA ASP A 216 -1.09 -5.83 9.60
C ASP A 216 -1.22 -7.23 8.95
N ASP A 217 -2.34 -7.54 8.30
CA ASP A 217 -2.47 -8.73 7.45
C ASP A 217 -1.57 -8.63 6.21
N LEU A 218 -1.48 -7.44 5.58
CA LEU A 218 -0.51 -7.22 4.52
C LEU A 218 0.92 -7.48 4.99
N ALA A 219 1.30 -6.96 6.16
CA ALA A 219 2.64 -7.15 6.71
C ALA A 219 2.94 -8.63 6.98
N ASP A 220 1.97 -9.37 7.54
CA ASP A 220 2.07 -10.83 7.72
C ASP A 220 2.26 -11.54 6.37
N ALA A 221 1.51 -11.16 5.32
CA ALA A 221 1.70 -11.68 3.97
C ALA A 221 3.09 -11.38 3.41
N CYS A 222 3.59 -10.16 3.60
CA CYS A 222 4.91 -9.75 3.13
C CYS A 222 6.02 -10.57 3.78
N VAL A 223 6.00 -10.74 5.10
CA VAL A 223 7.00 -11.55 5.81
C VAL A 223 6.87 -13.03 5.44
N TYR A 224 5.64 -13.54 5.30
CA TYR A 224 5.39 -14.90 4.83
C TYR A 224 6.01 -15.14 3.45
N LEU A 225 5.75 -14.28 2.46
CA LEU A 225 6.26 -14.41 1.10
C LEU A 225 7.79 -14.26 1.02
N MET A 226 8.38 -13.40 1.83
CA MET A 226 9.84 -13.31 1.92
C MET A 226 10.47 -14.63 2.38
N ASN A 227 9.78 -15.40 3.19
CA ASN A 227 10.25 -16.70 3.68
C ASN A 227 9.88 -17.90 2.78
N HIS A 228 8.80 -17.80 1.97
CA HIS A 228 8.22 -19.00 1.32
C HIS A 228 8.06 -18.88 -0.19
N TYR A 229 8.28 -17.70 -0.79
CA TYR A 229 8.11 -17.49 -2.23
C TYR A 229 9.39 -16.97 -2.86
N SER A 230 9.79 -17.58 -3.96
CA SER A 230 10.85 -17.10 -4.87
C SER A 230 10.36 -17.24 -6.29
N GLY A 231 10.53 -16.22 -7.11
CA GLY A 231 10.10 -16.23 -8.51
C GLY A 231 9.93 -14.84 -9.12
N ASN A 232 9.80 -14.83 -10.45
CA ASN A 232 9.68 -13.60 -11.24
C ASN A 232 8.25 -13.07 -11.36
N GLU A 233 7.26 -13.92 -11.08
CA GLU A 233 5.88 -13.51 -11.20
C GLU A 233 5.45 -12.69 -9.98
N THR A 234 4.72 -11.63 -10.22
CA THR A 234 4.10 -10.85 -9.15
C THR A 234 3.04 -11.64 -8.39
N VAL A 235 2.75 -11.22 -7.17
CA VAL A 235 1.71 -11.82 -6.32
C VAL A 235 0.73 -10.72 -5.90
N ASN A 236 -0.53 -10.90 -6.23
CA ASN A 236 -1.59 -10.04 -5.74
C ASN A 236 -1.84 -10.25 -4.26
N LEU A 237 -1.88 -9.16 -3.47
CA LEU A 237 -2.18 -9.20 -2.04
C LEU A 237 -3.54 -8.54 -1.77
N GLY A 238 -4.51 -9.35 -1.45
CA GLY A 238 -5.89 -8.93 -1.21
C GLY A 238 -6.67 -9.94 -0.40
N THR A 239 -7.96 -9.67 -0.25
CA THR A 239 -8.91 -10.55 0.45
C THR A 239 -9.75 -11.39 -0.51
N GLY A 240 -9.83 -11.00 -1.80
CA GLY A 240 -10.76 -11.56 -2.76
C GLY A 240 -12.22 -11.22 -2.47
N LYS A 241 -12.48 -10.29 -1.54
CA LYS A 241 -13.84 -9.82 -1.17
C LYS A 241 -13.98 -8.35 -1.51
N GLU A 242 -15.13 -7.99 -2.04
CA GLU A 242 -15.46 -6.60 -2.38
C GLU A 242 -16.78 -6.19 -1.75
N LEU A 243 -16.96 -4.89 -1.58
CA LEU A 243 -18.20 -4.26 -1.18
C LEU A 243 -18.36 -2.93 -1.91
N THR A 244 -19.59 -2.42 -1.95
CA THR A 244 -19.85 -1.09 -2.49
C THR A 244 -19.29 0.00 -1.56
N ILE A 245 -19.00 1.18 -2.13
CA ILE A 245 -18.64 2.35 -1.30
C ILE A 245 -19.77 2.73 -0.34
N LYS A 246 -21.04 2.48 -0.73
CA LYS A 246 -22.19 2.68 0.16
C LYS A 246 -22.13 1.76 1.38
N GLU A 247 -21.96 0.46 1.18
CA GLU A 247 -21.83 -0.51 2.28
C GLU A 247 -20.63 -0.20 3.19
N LEU A 248 -19.49 0.20 2.59
CA LEU A 248 -18.33 0.67 3.35
C LEU A 248 -18.68 1.89 4.21
N THR A 249 -19.36 2.87 3.63
CA THR A 249 -19.74 4.12 4.31
C THR A 249 -20.65 3.84 5.50
N GLU A 250 -21.65 2.99 5.31
CA GLU A 250 -22.57 2.55 6.37
C GLU A 250 -21.84 1.78 7.48
N LEU A 251 -20.89 0.92 7.11
CA LEU A 251 -20.08 0.16 8.07
C LEU A 251 -19.16 1.07 8.89
N VAL A 252 -18.49 2.05 8.24
CA VAL A 252 -17.64 3.02 8.95
C VAL A 252 -18.46 3.90 9.88
N ALA A 253 -19.65 4.38 9.44
CA ALA A 253 -20.56 5.16 10.29
C ALA A 253 -20.99 4.37 11.53
N LYS A 254 -21.34 3.08 11.35
CA LYS A 254 -21.68 2.16 12.45
C LYS A 254 -20.52 2.01 13.44
N VAL A 255 -19.31 1.76 12.98
CA VAL A 255 -18.13 1.56 13.85
C VAL A 255 -17.77 2.83 14.60
N VAL A 256 -17.82 3.99 13.95
CA VAL A 256 -17.60 5.30 14.58
C VAL A 256 -18.71 5.66 15.57
N GLY A 257 -19.91 5.10 15.41
CA GLY A 257 -21.11 5.41 16.20
C GLY A 257 -21.75 6.73 15.76
N TYR A 258 -21.77 7.01 14.46
CA TYR A 258 -22.51 8.12 13.88
C TYR A 258 -23.93 7.68 13.54
N GLU A 259 -24.94 8.38 14.07
CA GLU A 259 -26.37 8.03 13.94
C GLU A 259 -27.16 8.98 13.02
N GLY A 260 -26.48 9.97 12.39
CA GLY A 260 -27.11 10.91 11.47
C GLY A 260 -27.41 10.32 10.09
N GLU A 261 -28.11 11.08 9.25
CA GLU A 261 -28.44 10.71 7.88
C GLU A 261 -27.21 10.76 6.97
N ILE A 262 -27.04 9.78 6.09
CA ILE A 262 -25.99 9.74 5.06
C ILE A 262 -26.64 10.13 3.72
N LYS A 263 -26.21 11.25 3.16
CA LYS A 263 -26.63 11.75 1.83
C LYS A 263 -25.55 11.54 0.80
N TRP A 264 -25.93 11.45 -0.47
CA TRP A 264 -25.02 11.24 -1.60
C TRP A 264 -25.09 12.41 -2.58
N ASP A 265 -23.94 12.95 -2.95
CA ASP A 265 -23.81 13.96 -4.00
C ASP A 265 -23.35 13.30 -5.30
N SER A 266 -24.30 12.88 -6.11
CA SER A 266 -24.08 12.24 -7.41
C SER A 266 -23.50 13.18 -8.48
N THR A 267 -23.34 14.47 -8.20
CA THR A 267 -22.65 15.42 -9.11
C THR A 267 -21.14 15.22 -9.08
N LYS A 268 -20.62 14.54 -8.06
CA LYS A 268 -19.21 14.20 -7.91
C LYS A 268 -18.92 12.85 -8.58
N PRO A 269 -17.70 12.70 -9.15
CA PRO A 269 -17.35 11.46 -9.86
C PRO A 269 -17.18 10.26 -8.93
N ASP A 270 -17.57 9.09 -9.38
CA ASP A 270 -17.44 7.82 -8.67
C ASP A 270 -16.04 7.16 -8.79
N GLY A 271 -15.25 7.52 -9.77
CA GLY A 271 -14.01 6.82 -10.11
C GLY A 271 -14.25 5.48 -10.86
N THR A 272 -13.27 4.57 -10.81
CA THR A 272 -13.35 3.26 -11.49
C THR A 272 -14.49 2.41 -10.93
N PRO A 273 -15.36 1.79 -11.76
CA PRO A 273 -16.56 1.07 -11.28
C PRO A 273 -16.25 -0.11 -10.35
N ARG A 274 -15.20 -0.88 -10.65
CA ARG A 274 -14.82 -2.08 -9.87
C ARG A 274 -13.30 -2.27 -9.81
N LYS A 275 -12.82 -2.73 -8.66
CA LYS A 275 -11.40 -3.02 -8.41
C LYS A 275 -11.30 -4.18 -7.42
N LEU A 276 -11.15 -5.39 -7.95
CA LEU A 276 -11.00 -6.63 -7.20
C LEU A 276 -9.78 -7.40 -7.72
N LEU A 277 -8.90 -7.85 -6.84
CA LEU A 277 -7.76 -8.70 -7.21
C LEU A 277 -8.15 -10.18 -7.24
N ASP A 278 -7.60 -10.91 -8.18
CA ASP A 278 -7.56 -12.37 -8.12
C ASP A 278 -6.43 -12.76 -7.14
N VAL A 279 -6.79 -13.41 -6.04
CA VAL A 279 -5.87 -13.81 -4.97
C VAL A 279 -5.57 -15.32 -4.98
N SER A 280 -6.00 -16.03 -6.02
CA SER A 280 -5.84 -17.50 -6.12
C SER A 280 -4.39 -17.94 -6.04
N LYS A 281 -3.46 -17.15 -6.58
CA LYS A 281 -2.02 -17.42 -6.46
C LYS A 281 -1.54 -17.31 -5.01
N LEU A 282 -1.92 -16.25 -4.30
CA LEU A 282 -1.57 -16.06 -2.89
C LEU A 282 -2.12 -17.20 -2.01
N GLU A 283 -3.38 -17.58 -2.22
CA GLU A 283 -4.02 -18.70 -1.52
C GLU A 283 -3.32 -20.03 -1.85
N GLY A 284 -2.95 -20.24 -3.11
CA GLY A 284 -2.18 -21.40 -3.55
C GLY A 284 -0.79 -21.49 -2.94
N LEU A 285 -0.19 -20.34 -2.56
CA LEU A 285 1.05 -20.27 -1.78
C LEU A 285 0.84 -20.51 -0.28
N GLY A 286 -0.40 -20.69 0.18
CA GLY A 286 -0.74 -21.06 1.55
C GLY A 286 -1.04 -19.92 2.51
N TRP A 287 -1.23 -18.70 2.01
CA TRP A 287 -1.56 -17.56 2.85
C TRP A 287 -2.99 -17.05 2.62
N LYS A 288 -3.66 -16.65 3.70
CA LYS A 288 -4.98 -15.99 3.70
C LYS A 288 -5.00 -14.89 4.75
N TYR A 289 -5.75 -13.80 4.46
CA TYR A 289 -5.99 -12.73 5.42
C TYR A 289 -6.74 -13.26 6.67
N LYS A 290 -6.59 -12.56 7.80
CA LYS A 290 -7.11 -12.99 9.11
C LYS A 290 -8.11 -12.00 9.70
N THR A 291 -8.01 -10.72 9.33
CA THR A 291 -8.79 -9.63 9.91
C THR A 291 -9.98 -9.30 9.03
N GLU A 292 -11.19 -9.55 9.51
CA GLU A 292 -12.42 -9.13 8.82
C GLU A 292 -12.56 -7.60 8.81
N LEU A 293 -13.25 -7.06 7.80
CA LEU A 293 -13.27 -5.62 7.53
C LEU A 293 -13.79 -4.79 8.72
N GLU A 294 -14.89 -5.21 9.37
CA GLU A 294 -15.46 -4.49 10.52
C GLU A 294 -14.48 -4.39 11.69
N GLU A 295 -13.78 -5.48 11.99
CA GLU A 295 -12.75 -5.51 13.04
C GLU A 295 -11.55 -4.63 12.66
N GLY A 296 -11.07 -4.71 11.42
CA GLY A 296 -9.99 -3.85 10.93
C GLY A 296 -10.34 -2.36 10.99
N ILE A 297 -11.58 -1.99 10.65
CA ILE A 297 -12.06 -0.59 10.77
C ILE A 297 -12.06 -0.16 12.24
N ARG A 298 -12.50 -1.02 13.15
CA ARG A 298 -12.51 -0.74 14.60
C ARG A 298 -11.10 -0.46 15.11
N LEU A 299 -10.12 -1.30 14.76
CA LEU A 299 -8.72 -1.11 15.14
C LEU A 299 -8.12 0.17 14.51
N THR A 300 -8.50 0.47 13.28
CA THR A 300 -8.06 1.70 12.58
C THR A 300 -8.65 2.95 13.23
N TYR A 301 -9.91 2.89 13.65
CA TYR A 301 -10.55 4.00 14.36
C TYR A 301 -9.94 4.22 15.76
N ASP A 302 -9.58 3.15 16.45
CA ASP A 302 -8.86 3.24 17.72
C ASP A 302 -7.49 3.93 17.55
N ASP A 303 -6.72 3.57 16.50
CA ASP A 303 -5.47 4.27 16.15
C ASP A 303 -5.73 5.76 15.83
N PHE A 304 -6.78 6.07 15.08
CA PHE A 304 -7.15 7.46 14.79
C PHE A 304 -7.38 8.28 16.06
N LEU A 305 -8.07 7.72 17.05
CA LEU A 305 -8.39 8.39 18.31
C LEU A 305 -7.15 8.62 19.18
N HIS A 306 -6.17 7.72 19.15
CA HIS A 306 -5.03 7.72 20.08
C HIS A 306 -3.71 8.15 19.43
N ASN A 307 -3.67 8.34 18.10
CA ASN A 307 -2.47 8.75 17.36
C ASN A 307 -2.61 10.18 16.78
N PRO A 308 -2.45 11.24 17.59
CA PRO A 308 -2.70 12.62 17.18
C PRO A 308 -1.81 13.06 16.01
N MET A 309 -0.60 12.51 15.87
CA MET A 309 0.29 12.86 14.76
C MET A 309 -0.27 12.49 13.38
N ARG A 310 -1.23 11.56 13.32
CA ARG A 310 -1.87 11.13 12.07
C ARG A 310 -3.21 11.81 11.81
N ALA A 311 -3.93 12.17 12.86
CA ALA A 311 -5.18 12.93 12.75
C ALA A 311 -4.96 14.36 12.23
N GLU A 312 -3.78 14.92 12.44
CA GLU A 312 -3.40 16.29 12.03
C GLU A 312 -2.84 16.40 10.60
N ARG A 313 -2.63 15.27 9.91
CA ARG A 313 -2.02 15.24 8.57
C ARG A 313 -3.04 15.15 7.48
#